data_0f63a17f778c4263ded1c85a3d6a5b95
#
_entry.id   0f63a17f778c4263ded1c85a3d6a5b95
#
_cell.length_a   1.000
_cell.length_b   1.000
_cell.length_c   1.000
_cell.angle_alpha   90.00
_cell.angle_beta   90.00
_cell.angle_gamma   90.00
#
_symmetry.space_group_name_H-M   'P 1'
#
loop_
_entity.id
_entity.type
_entity.pdbx_description
1 polymer ?
#
loop_
_entity_poly.entity_id
_entity_poly.type
_entity_poly.pdbx_seq_one_letter_code
_entity_poly.pdbx_strand_id
1 'polypeptide(L)'
;MSEIIPEEYKRTVKSALNMLAYADCTANQLEKKLTAKGYSQESIEFAVNYALQRGYLNEKRYLERFIEQLANTKLYGLNRIALEIYKKGFSLALVRDNLGEFVKDIDFEENCIKLAQKNKRSDRNKLYEYLIRAGHTGAHAAKAVKIVLSQADDDEI
;
A
#
# COMPACT_ATOMS: atom_id res chain seq x y z
N MET A 1 30.11 -2.90 31.03
CA MET A 1 30.83 -3.64 29.98
C MET A 1 30.02 -3.59 28.68
N SER A 2 30.68 -3.17 27.61
CA SER A 2 30.07 -3.16 26.31
C SER A 2 30.00 -4.59 25.76
N GLU A 3 28.83 -5.03 25.39
CA GLU A 3 28.65 -6.32 24.74
C GLU A 3 29.31 -6.30 23.38
N ILE A 4 30.07 -7.35 23.07
CA ILE A 4 30.68 -7.49 21.74
C ILE A 4 29.61 -8.00 20.79
N ILE A 5 29.26 -7.18 19.80
CA ILE A 5 28.30 -7.57 18.77
C ILE A 5 29.05 -8.38 17.70
N PRO A 6 28.60 -9.63 17.40
CA PRO A 6 29.25 -10.43 16.36
C PRO A 6 29.30 -9.70 15.02
N GLU A 7 30.35 -9.93 14.27
CA GLU A 7 30.55 -9.31 12.95
C GLU A 7 29.40 -9.64 11.98
N GLU A 8 28.86 -10.87 12.06
CA GLU A 8 27.72 -11.27 11.24
C GLU A 8 26.52 -10.35 11.52
N TYR A 9 26.27 -10.02 12.80
CA TYR A 9 25.17 -9.15 13.18
C TYR A 9 25.35 -7.75 12.60
N LYS A 10 26.57 -7.21 12.64
CA LYS A 10 26.88 -5.90 12.07
C LYS A 10 26.65 -5.88 10.56
N ARG A 11 27.05 -6.93 9.86
CA ARG A 11 26.83 -7.07 8.40
C ARG A 11 25.34 -7.17 8.07
N THR A 12 24.60 -7.91 8.89
CA THR A 12 23.16 -8.08 8.68
C THR A 12 22.44 -6.75 8.91
N VAL A 13 22.81 -5.98 9.94
CA VAL A 13 22.26 -4.65 10.19
C VAL A 13 22.52 -3.73 8.99
N LYS A 14 23.76 -3.70 8.50
CA LYS A 14 24.13 -2.88 7.34
C LYS A 14 23.30 -3.25 6.11
N SER A 15 23.12 -4.53 5.85
CA SER A 15 22.30 -5.02 4.74
C SER A 15 20.84 -4.60 4.91
N ALA A 16 20.29 -4.74 6.11
CA ALA A 16 18.93 -4.33 6.43
C ALA A 16 18.72 -2.83 6.21
N LEU A 17 19.63 -2.01 6.70
CA LEU A 17 19.53 -0.54 6.55
C LEU A 17 19.64 -0.13 5.09
N ASN A 18 20.49 -0.78 4.30
CA ASN A 18 20.59 -0.53 2.86
C ASN A 18 19.29 -0.86 2.14
N MET A 19 18.65 -1.97 2.51
CA MET A 19 17.34 -2.36 1.92
C MET A 19 16.26 -1.34 2.26
N LEU A 20 16.21 -0.89 3.53
CA LEU A 20 15.22 0.09 3.98
C LEU A 20 15.46 1.47 3.38
N ALA A 21 16.71 1.83 3.12
CA ALA A 21 17.05 3.09 2.44
C ALA A 21 16.57 3.08 0.97
N TYR A 22 16.57 1.90 0.35
CA TYR A 22 16.11 1.74 -1.03
C TYR A 22 14.59 1.81 -1.15
N ALA A 23 13.87 1.10 -0.27
CA ALA A 23 12.40 1.06 -0.29
C ALA A 23 11.85 0.62 1.07
N ASP A 24 10.69 1.15 1.43
CA ASP A 24 9.97 0.67 2.61
C ASP A 24 9.59 -0.80 2.44
N CYS A 25 9.55 -1.53 3.54
CA CYS A 25 9.07 -2.90 3.57
C CYS A 25 8.51 -3.23 4.96
N THR A 26 7.78 -4.34 5.05
CA THR A 26 7.32 -4.87 6.34
C THR A 26 8.44 -5.65 7.00
N ALA A 27 8.33 -5.90 8.32
CA ALA A 27 9.28 -6.75 9.04
C ALA A 27 9.40 -8.13 8.39
N ASN A 28 8.26 -8.70 8.00
CA ASN A 28 8.20 -10.00 7.32
C ASN A 28 8.98 -9.99 5.99
N GLN A 29 8.79 -8.96 5.20
CA GLN A 29 9.51 -8.81 3.92
C GLN A 29 11.01 -8.65 4.15
N LEU A 30 11.41 -7.87 5.15
CA LEU A 30 12.81 -7.67 5.50
C LEU A 30 13.45 -8.99 5.93
N GLU A 31 12.78 -9.75 6.79
CA GLU A 31 13.25 -11.08 7.24
C GLU A 31 13.45 -12.02 6.06
N LYS A 32 12.48 -12.07 5.13
CA LYS A 32 12.56 -12.93 3.93
C LYS A 32 13.74 -12.55 3.05
N LYS A 33 13.96 -11.25 2.84
CA LYS A 33 15.06 -10.76 2.02
C LYS A 33 16.41 -11.09 2.65
N LEU A 34 16.53 -10.94 3.96
CA LEU A 34 17.77 -11.27 4.68
C LEU A 34 18.02 -12.79 4.72
N THR A 35 16.97 -13.58 4.87
CA THR A 35 17.04 -15.04 4.78
C THR A 35 17.55 -15.47 3.40
N ALA A 36 17.03 -14.86 2.35
CA ALA A 36 17.45 -15.14 0.97
C ALA A 36 18.93 -14.83 0.74
N LYS A 37 19.49 -13.86 1.47
CA LYS A 37 20.92 -13.52 1.40
C LYS A 37 21.80 -14.46 2.21
N GLY A 38 21.22 -15.38 2.99
CA GLY A 38 21.96 -16.38 3.72
C GLY A 38 22.35 -16.02 5.15
N TYR A 39 21.84 -14.93 5.70
CA TYR A 39 22.10 -14.55 7.09
C TYR A 39 21.41 -15.52 8.06
N SER A 40 21.99 -15.74 9.23
CA SER A 40 21.42 -16.59 10.27
C SER A 40 20.16 -15.97 10.86
N GLN A 41 19.26 -16.80 11.36
CA GLN A 41 18.02 -16.35 11.99
C GLN A 41 18.31 -15.41 13.17
N GLU A 42 19.33 -15.71 13.96
CA GLU A 42 19.73 -14.89 15.11
C GLU A 42 20.18 -13.49 14.69
N SER A 43 20.99 -13.40 13.63
CA SER A 43 21.45 -12.12 13.11
C SER A 43 20.30 -11.32 12.49
N ILE A 44 19.35 -11.99 11.85
CA ILE A 44 18.16 -11.35 11.27
C ILE A 44 17.29 -10.76 12.37
N GLU A 45 17.02 -11.50 13.44
CA GLU A 45 16.25 -11.00 14.58
C GLU A 45 16.91 -9.77 15.20
N PHE A 46 18.22 -9.80 15.38
CA PHE A 46 18.97 -8.67 15.87
C PHE A 46 18.82 -7.45 14.95
N ALA A 47 18.98 -7.64 13.65
CA ALA A 47 18.91 -6.55 12.66
C ALA A 47 17.51 -5.95 12.57
N VAL A 48 16.46 -6.77 12.59
CA VAL A 48 15.07 -6.32 12.55
C VAL A 48 14.75 -5.49 13.80
N ASN A 49 15.13 -5.98 14.99
CA ASN A 49 14.91 -5.27 16.23
C ASN A 49 15.68 -3.95 16.27
N TYR A 50 16.91 -3.94 15.76
CA TYR A 50 17.73 -2.73 15.64
C TYR A 50 16.99 -1.67 14.78
N ALA A 51 16.50 -2.08 13.62
CA ALA A 51 15.78 -1.19 12.70
C ALA A 51 14.47 -0.67 13.30
N LEU A 52 13.73 -1.53 14.01
CA LEU A 52 12.48 -1.14 14.69
C LEU A 52 12.72 -0.11 15.78
N GLN A 53 13.69 -0.36 16.66
CA GLN A 53 13.98 0.52 17.80
C GLN A 53 14.46 1.90 17.37
N ARG A 54 15.13 2.01 16.24
CA ARG A 54 15.68 3.27 15.75
C ARG A 54 14.78 3.95 14.70
N GLY A 55 13.61 3.36 14.42
CA GLY A 55 12.64 3.95 13.50
C GLY A 55 12.98 3.80 12.02
N TYR A 56 14.02 3.05 11.66
CA TYR A 56 14.32 2.75 10.25
C TYR A 56 13.28 1.85 9.63
N LEU A 57 12.74 0.90 10.41
CA LEU A 57 11.64 0.05 10.03
C LEU A 57 10.38 0.56 10.76
N ASN A 58 9.46 1.15 10.00
CA ASN A 58 8.26 1.74 10.53
C ASN A 58 7.07 1.35 9.65
N GLU A 59 6.42 0.25 10.01
CA GLU A 59 5.30 -0.28 9.21
C GLU A 59 4.08 0.64 9.20
N LYS A 60 3.83 1.38 10.28
CA LYS A 60 2.71 2.33 10.34
C LYS A 60 2.89 3.43 9.29
N ARG A 61 4.08 4.02 9.21
CA ARG A 61 4.41 5.04 8.21
C ARG A 61 4.33 4.46 6.79
N TYR A 62 4.83 3.24 6.60
CA TYR A 62 4.76 2.56 5.32
C TYR A 62 3.31 2.31 4.91
N LEU A 63 2.47 1.82 5.84
CA LEU A 63 1.05 1.60 5.59
C LEU A 63 0.34 2.88 5.15
N GLU A 64 0.57 3.98 5.85
CA GLU A 64 -0.02 5.27 5.52
C GLU A 64 0.36 5.72 4.10
N ARG A 65 1.65 5.68 3.77
CA ARG A 65 2.16 6.05 2.44
C ARG A 65 1.63 5.13 1.36
N PHE A 66 1.53 3.85 1.65
CA PHE A 66 1.00 2.85 0.72
C PHE A 66 -0.47 3.14 0.38
N ILE A 67 -1.27 3.43 1.40
CA ILE A 67 -2.68 3.80 1.22
C ILE A 67 -2.79 5.09 0.40
N GLU A 68 -2.02 6.11 0.72
CA GLU A 68 -2.02 7.39 0.01
C GLU A 68 -1.68 7.20 -1.48
N GLN A 69 -0.69 6.38 -1.78
CA GLN A 69 -0.29 6.09 -3.15
C GLN A 69 -1.42 5.39 -3.92
N LEU A 70 -2.04 4.37 -3.32
CA LEU A 70 -3.11 3.63 -3.96
C LEU A 70 -4.36 4.49 -4.17
N ALA A 71 -4.68 5.36 -3.21
CA ALA A 71 -5.84 6.24 -3.30
C ALA A 71 -5.61 7.42 -4.24
N ASN A 72 -4.47 8.10 -4.12
CA ASN A 72 -4.24 9.37 -4.82
C ASN A 72 -3.62 9.21 -6.20
N THR A 73 -2.81 8.18 -6.42
CA THR A 73 -2.15 7.93 -7.70
C THR A 73 -2.90 6.90 -8.53
N LYS A 74 -3.23 5.75 -7.93
CA LYS A 74 -3.95 4.68 -8.61
C LYS A 74 -5.46 4.91 -8.65
N LEU A 75 -5.97 5.76 -7.78
CA LEU A 75 -7.41 6.06 -7.65
C LEU A 75 -8.25 4.82 -7.33
N TYR A 76 -7.66 3.88 -6.59
CA TYR A 76 -8.37 2.67 -6.16
C TYR A 76 -9.43 2.98 -5.10
N GLY A 77 -10.49 2.19 -5.09
CA GLY A 77 -11.47 2.19 -4.03
C GLY A 77 -11.00 1.40 -2.81
N LEU A 78 -11.73 1.49 -1.72
CA LEU A 78 -11.35 0.87 -0.45
C LEU A 78 -11.19 -0.64 -0.57
N ASN A 79 -12.06 -1.32 -1.33
CA ASN A 79 -12.00 -2.77 -1.49
C ASN A 79 -10.69 -3.24 -2.12
N ARG A 80 -10.19 -2.50 -3.11
CA ARG A 80 -8.91 -2.83 -3.76
C ARG A 80 -7.74 -2.48 -2.84
N ILE A 81 -7.81 -1.36 -2.14
CA ILE A 81 -6.78 -0.96 -1.18
C ILE A 81 -6.63 -2.04 -0.10
N ALA A 82 -7.74 -2.53 0.46
CA ALA A 82 -7.72 -3.59 1.47
C ALA A 82 -7.06 -4.87 0.94
N LEU A 83 -7.36 -5.24 -0.30
CA LEU A 83 -6.76 -6.41 -0.95
C LEU A 83 -5.25 -6.25 -1.12
N GLU A 84 -4.80 -5.08 -1.59
CA GLU A 84 -3.38 -4.80 -1.79
C GLU A 84 -2.62 -4.77 -0.47
N ILE A 85 -3.22 -4.24 0.59
CA ILE A 85 -2.65 -4.25 1.96
C ILE A 85 -2.44 -5.70 2.42
N TYR A 86 -3.45 -6.55 2.21
CA TYR A 86 -3.38 -7.97 2.57
C TYR A 86 -2.22 -8.67 1.82
N LYS A 87 -2.13 -8.42 0.53
CA LYS A 87 -1.07 -9.02 -0.31
C LYS A 87 0.34 -8.59 0.12
N LYS A 88 0.49 -7.37 0.63
CA LYS A 88 1.79 -6.87 1.08
C LYS A 88 2.28 -7.51 2.38
N GLY A 89 1.38 -8.10 3.17
CA GLY A 89 1.76 -8.77 4.39
C GLY A 89 1.91 -7.86 5.60
N PHE A 90 1.23 -6.73 5.63
CA PHE A 90 1.18 -5.89 6.84
C PHE A 90 0.55 -6.65 8.00
N SER A 91 0.98 -6.34 9.23
CA SER A 91 0.38 -6.89 10.45
C SER A 91 -1.12 -6.61 10.48
N LEU A 92 -1.93 -7.65 10.72
CA LEU A 92 -3.39 -7.51 10.80
C LEU A 92 -3.81 -6.56 11.93
N ALA A 93 -3.12 -6.61 13.07
CA ALA A 93 -3.38 -5.70 14.19
C ALA A 93 -3.10 -4.24 13.80
N LEU A 94 -2.00 -4.00 13.11
CA LEU A 94 -1.64 -2.66 12.63
C LEU A 94 -2.71 -2.11 11.69
N VAL A 95 -3.16 -2.92 10.74
CA VAL A 95 -4.19 -2.52 9.78
C VAL A 95 -5.51 -2.24 10.49
N ARG A 96 -5.95 -3.16 11.36
CA ARG A 96 -7.18 -3.00 12.14
C ARG A 96 -7.19 -1.70 12.93
N ASP A 97 -6.07 -1.38 13.57
CA ASP A 97 -5.99 -0.24 14.49
C ASP A 97 -5.84 1.11 13.75
N ASN A 98 -5.40 1.11 12.49
CA ASN A 98 -5.04 2.35 11.79
C ASN A 98 -5.79 2.62 10.48
N LEU A 99 -6.41 1.61 9.87
CA LEU A 99 -7.02 1.77 8.54
C LEU A 99 -8.09 2.86 8.52
N GLY A 100 -8.98 2.86 9.50
CA GLY A 100 -10.06 3.86 9.59
C GLY A 100 -9.53 5.28 9.62
N GLU A 101 -8.48 5.53 10.40
CA GLU A 101 -7.84 6.83 10.51
C GLU A 101 -7.17 7.24 9.19
N PHE A 102 -6.49 6.32 8.54
CA PHE A 102 -5.73 6.60 7.32
C PHE A 102 -6.61 6.83 6.09
N VAL A 103 -7.85 6.33 6.08
CA VAL A 103 -8.78 6.50 4.95
C VAL A 103 -9.87 7.54 5.18
N LYS A 104 -10.00 8.07 6.38
CA LYS A 104 -11.13 8.94 6.76
C LYS A 104 -11.27 10.20 5.89
N ASP A 105 -10.14 10.74 5.43
CA ASP A 105 -10.13 11.98 4.63
C ASP A 105 -10.09 11.71 3.11
N ILE A 106 -10.12 10.45 2.70
CA ILE A 106 -10.11 10.09 1.27
C ILE A 106 -11.54 10.18 0.72
N ASP A 107 -11.72 11.01 -0.30
CA ASP A 107 -12.99 11.09 -1.03
C ASP A 107 -13.01 10.02 -2.14
N PHE A 108 -13.49 8.84 -1.78
CA PHE A 108 -13.56 7.71 -2.72
C PHE A 108 -14.53 7.94 -3.86
N GLU A 109 -15.62 8.67 -3.62
CA GLU A 109 -16.55 9.03 -4.69
C GLU A 109 -15.86 9.88 -5.75
N GLU A 110 -15.16 10.92 -5.33
CA GLU A 110 -14.38 11.78 -6.22
C GLU A 110 -13.31 11.00 -6.97
N ASN A 111 -12.58 10.12 -6.27
CA ASN A 111 -11.56 9.28 -6.89
C ASN A 111 -12.14 8.34 -7.94
N CYS A 112 -13.32 7.81 -7.68
CA CYS A 112 -14.02 6.95 -8.64
C CYS A 112 -14.36 7.72 -9.92
N ILE A 113 -14.86 8.93 -9.78
CA ILE A 113 -15.19 9.83 -10.91
C ILE A 113 -13.91 10.15 -11.71
N LYS A 114 -12.84 10.51 -11.03
CA LYS A 114 -11.54 10.79 -11.68
C LYS A 114 -11.02 9.58 -12.44
N LEU A 115 -11.12 8.39 -11.87
CA LEU A 115 -10.69 7.15 -12.51
C LEU A 115 -11.53 6.87 -13.76
N ALA A 116 -12.84 7.07 -13.67
CA ALA A 116 -13.76 6.91 -14.80
C ALA A 116 -13.43 7.88 -15.92
N GLN A 117 -13.10 9.14 -15.59
CA GLN A 117 -12.70 10.15 -16.57
C GLN A 117 -11.42 9.78 -17.32
N LYS A 118 -10.45 9.20 -16.62
CA LYS A 118 -9.17 8.76 -17.20
C LYS A 118 -9.33 7.55 -18.12
N ASN A 119 -10.36 6.73 -17.90
CA ASN A 119 -10.55 5.47 -18.60
C ASN A 119 -11.89 5.44 -19.32
N LYS A 120 -12.25 6.55 -19.97
CA LYS A 120 -13.49 6.67 -20.73
C LYS A 120 -13.65 5.51 -21.70
N ARG A 121 -14.72 4.79 -21.53
CA ARG A 121 -15.14 3.71 -22.43
C ARG A 121 -16.58 3.99 -22.85
N SER A 122 -16.87 3.79 -24.13
CA SER A 122 -18.23 3.99 -24.65
C SER A 122 -19.23 2.99 -24.07
N ASP A 123 -18.75 1.81 -23.66
CA ASP A 123 -19.59 0.76 -23.08
C ASP A 123 -19.75 1.01 -21.58
N ARG A 124 -20.99 1.31 -21.20
CA ARG A 124 -21.37 1.57 -19.80
C ARG A 124 -21.04 0.40 -18.88
N ASN A 125 -21.32 -0.83 -19.31
CA ASN A 125 -21.09 -2.02 -18.51
C ASN A 125 -19.58 -2.27 -18.29
N LYS A 126 -18.77 -2.07 -19.31
CA LYS A 126 -17.33 -2.26 -19.21
C LYS A 126 -16.69 -1.24 -18.27
N LEU A 127 -17.15 0.01 -18.33
CA LEU A 127 -16.66 1.05 -17.42
C LEU A 127 -17.04 0.73 -15.98
N TYR A 128 -18.29 0.34 -15.75
CA TYR A 128 -18.77 -0.07 -14.42
C TYR A 128 -17.92 -1.22 -13.86
N GLU A 129 -17.72 -2.29 -14.63
CA GLU A 129 -16.93 -3.44 -14.22
C GLU A 129 -15.46 -3.05 -13.91
N TYR A 130 -14.90 -2.16 -14.70
CA TYR A 130 -13.55 -1.64 -14.47
C TYR A 130 -13.45 -0.95 -13.11
N LEU A 131 -14.43 -0.10 -12.77
CA LEU A 131 -14.45 0.61 -11.50
C LEU A 131 -14.64 -0.33 -10.30
N ILE A 132 -15.48 -1.37 -10.46
CA ILE A 132 -15.64 -2.39 -9.44
C ILE A 132 -14.34 -3.16 -9.22
N ARG A 133 -13.62 -3.53 -10.28
CA ARG A 133 -12.31 -4.19 -10.16
C ARG A 133 -11.26 -3.28 -9.53
N ALA A 134 -11.39 -1.98 -9.71
CA ALA A 134 -10.53 -0.99 -9.05
C ALA A 134 -10.88 -0.80 -7.58
N GLY A 135 -11.90 -1.51 -7.07
CA GLY A 135 -12.23 -1.54 -5.64
C GLY A 135 -13.31 -0.58 -5.20
N HIS A 136 -13.95 0.13 -6.12
CA HIS A 136 -15.02 1.07 -5.77
C HIS A 136 -16.33 0.33 -5.49
N THR A 137 -17.20 0.95 -4.69
CA THR A 137 -18.52 0.40 -4.39
C THR A 137 -19.43 0.49 -5.63
N GLY A 138 -20.47 -0.35 -5.68
CA GLY A 138 -21.45 -0.29 -6.75
C GLY A 138 -22.13 1.07 -6.87
N ALA A 139 -22.42 1.71 -5.73
CA ALA A 139 -23.03 3.04 -5.71
C ALA A 139 -22.10 4.11 -6.32
N HIS A 140 -20.84 4.11 -5.94
CA HIS A 140 -19.85 5.04 -6.51
C HIS A 140 -19.60 4.78 -7.98
N ALA A 141 -19.49 3.51 -8.38
CA ALA A 141 -19.26 3.14 -9.76
C ALA A 141 -20.44 3.54 -10.66
N ALA A 142 -21.68 3.28 -10.24
CA ALA A 142 -22.87 3.67 -10.98
C ALA A 142 -22.95 5.18 -11.17
N LYS A 143 -22.70 5.93 -10.12
CA LYS A 143 -22.71 7.40 -10.17
C LYS A 143 -21.62 7.95 -11.08
N ALA A 144 -20.41 7.41 -11.00
CA ALA A 144 -19.28 7.82 -11.84
C ALA A 144 -19.54 7.56 -13.32
N VAL A 145 -20.08 6.39 -13.64
CA VAL A 145 -20.46 6.04 -15.02
C VAL A 145 -21.48 7.02 -15.57
N LYS A 146 -22.52 7.31 -14.79
CA LYS A 146 -23.58 8.25 -15.18
C LYS A 146 -23.02 9.64 -15.47
N ILE A 147 -22.16 10.16 -14.58
CA ILE A 147 -21.54 11.48 -14.73
C ILE A 147 -20.66 11.54 -15.98
N VAL A 148 -19.78 10.57 -16.15
CA VAL A 148 -18.78 10.57 -17.22
C VAL A 148 -19.43 10.41 -18.60
N LEU A 149 -20.42 9.52 -18.71
CA LEU A 149 -21.14 9.32 -19.99
C LEU A 149 -22.07 10.48 -20.34
N SER A 150 -22.65 11.14 -19.33
CA SER A 150 -23.44 12.36 -19.55
C SER A 150 -22.55 13.51 -20.04
N GLN A 151 -21.35 13.65 -19.48
CA GLN A 151 -20.38 14.66 -19.94
C GLN A 151 -19.92 14.41 -21.38
N ALA A 152 -19.75 13.14 -21.76
CA ALA A 152 -19.37 12.78 -23.13
C ALA A 152 -20.48 13.16 -24.13
N ASP A 153 -21.75 12.95 -23.76
CA ASP A 153 -22.90 13.33 -24.59
C ASP A 153 -22.97 14.86 -24.78
N ASP A 154 -22.67 15.63 -23.73
CA ASP A 154 -22.66 17.09 -23.79
C ASP A 154 -21.50 17.62 -24.65
N ASP A 155 -20.35 16.95 -24.65
CA ASP A 155 -19.18 17.32 -25.45
C ASP A 155 -19.36 17.05 -26.94
N GLU A 156 -20.30 16.21 -27.35
CA GLU A 156 -20.60 15.88 -28.74
C GLU A 156 -21.53 16.91 -29.42
N ILE A 157 -22.09 17.83 -28.66
CA ILE A 157 -22.93 18.91 -29.16
C ILE A 157 -22.09 20.13 -29.46
#